data_0b7b46ae02145662eee72718523ef71a
#
_entry.id   0b7b46ae02145662eee72718523ef71a
#
_cell.length_a   1.000
_cell.length_b   1.000
_cell.length_c   1.000
_cell.angle_alpha   90.00
_cell.angle_beta   90.00
_cell.angle_gamma   90.00
#
_symmetry.space_group_name_H-M   'P 1'
#
loop_
_entity.id
_entity.type
_entity.pdbx_description
1 polymer ?
#
loop_
_entity_poly.entity_id
_entity_poly.type
_entity_poly.pdbx_seq_one_letter_code
_entity_poly.pdbx_strand_id
1 'polypeptide(L)'
;MKTKVKKKSAILTIIFTFIVLIGVKSISTAEEPFTGKVYLQGTNKGVLLFIQKNYRTQKDNKTIMKHVYTTPEGKMAAEEKVVYVNDTLDSYTVDMAYGNCGCVLHREGQKVTFGFTRGDSSKNGTADYTNDIVMGPTLNDYVKLKWKRITNGEKVYFMLPAMSLQRLAKFYLEKNPQSPYARPGVMVVKMNISNLIFRAFVEPVDLVYDLETKRIVEIHGKSLLQRKVGNKIENPVVDIYYEYGR
;
A
#
# COMPACT_ATOMS: atom_id res chain seq x y z
N MET A 1 -49.13 67.74 28.98
CA MET A 1 -48.00 66.75 29.11
C MET A 1 -48.08 65.72 28.03
N LYS A 2 -47.26 65.82 26.97
CA LYS A 2 -47.30 64.90 25.79
C LYS A 2 -46.00 64.09 25.80
N THR A 3 -46.11 62.81 26.13
CA THR A 3 -44.97 61.85 26.13
C THR A 3 -44.72 61.35 24.72
N LYS A 4 -43.53 61.66 24.17
CA LYS A 4 -43.02 61.17 22.89
C LYS A 4 -42.49 59.74 23.04
N VAL A 5 -43.12 58.77 22.42
CA VAL A 5 -42.65 57.40 22.29
C VAL A 5 -41.62 57.36 21.11
N LYS A 6 -40.35 57.09 21.38
CA LYS A 6 -39.33 56.84 20.39
C LYS A 6 -39.43 55.43 19.86
N LYS A 7 -39.83 55.24 18.62
CA LYS A 7 -39.69 53.97 17.88
C LYS A 7 -38.21 53.70 17.60
N LYS A 8 -37.64 52.65 18.18
CA LYS A 8 -36.37 52.10 17.78
C LYS A 8 -36.62 51.15 16.61
N SER A 9 -36.12 51.54 15.42
CA SER A 9 -36.05 50.68 14.25
C SER A 9 -34.91 49.68 14.47
N ALA A 10 -35.24 48.40 14.56
CA ALA A 10 -34.27 47.32 14.58
C ALA A 10 -33.98 46.93 13.10
N ILE A 11 -32.83 47.31 12.61
CA ILE A 11 -32.30 46.85 11.30
C ILE A 11 -31.76 45.45 11.56
N LEU A 12 -32.51 44.48 11.07
CA LEU A 12 -32.11 43.07 11.06
C LEU A 12 -31.11 42.87 9.87
N THR A 13 -29.83 42.90 10.17
CA THR A 13 -28.79 42.57 9.20
C THR A 13 -28.72 41.06 9.04
N ILE A 14 -29.32 40.56 7.94
CA ILE A 14 -29.18 39.15 7.55
C ILE A 14 -27.80 38.99 6.89
N ILE A 15 -26.85 38.44 7.66
CA ILE A 15 -25.55 38.01 7.14
C ILE A 15 -25.79 36.66 6.44
N PHE A 16 -25.88 36.68 5.11
CA PHE A 16 -25.84 35.48 4.27
C PHE A 16 -24.41 34.95 4.26
N THR A 17 -24.09 34.02 5.16
CA THR A 17 -22.84 33.29 5.11
C THR A 17 -22.89 32.32 3.95
N PHE A 18 -22.28 32.71 2.82
CA PHE A 18 -22.03 31.80 1.70
C PHE A 18 -20.98 30.78 2.15
N ILE A 19 -21.42 29.61 2.61
CA ILE A 19 -20.55 28.44 2.76
C ILE A 19 -20.23 27.96 1.35
N VAL A 20 -19.11 28.40 0.82
CA VAL A 20 -18.51 27.80 -0.38
C VAL A 20 -18.03 26.42 0.05
N LEU A 21 -18.86 25.40 -0.15
CA LEU A 21 -18.47 24.00 -0.17
C LEU A 21 -17.48 23.85 -1.35
N ILE A 22 -16.19 24.08 -1.08
CA ILE A 22 -15.13 23.62 -1.97
C ILE A 22 -15.17 22.10 -1.84
N GLY A 23 -15.96 21.46 -2.71
CA GLY A 23 -15.88 20.05 -2.94
C GLY A 23 -14.47 19.75 -3.41
N VAL A 24 -13.62 19.29 -2.50
CA VAL A 24 -12.36 18.64 -2.85
C VAL A 24 -12.77 17.41 -3.64
N LYS A 25 -12.89 17.57 -4.97
CA LYS A 25 -12.92 16.43 -5.87
C LYS A 25 -11.62 15.70 -5.59
N SER A 26 -11.71 14.55 -4.92
CA SER A 26 -10.64 13.57 -4.92
C SER A 26 -10.28 13.34 -6.38
N ILE A 27 -9.18 13.92 -6.82
CA ILE A 27 -8.60 13.60 -8.11
C ILE A 27 -8.10 12.18 -7.94
N SER A 28 -9.00 11.21 -8.20
CA SER A 28 -8.62 9.83 -8.40
C SER A 28 -7.82 9.82 -9.70
N THR A 29 -6.54 10.10 -9.62
CA THR A 29 -5.62 9.77 -10.69
C THR A 29 -5.62 8.26 -10.76
N ALA A 30 -6.34 7.71 -11.72
CA ALA A 30 -6.24 6.30 -12.06
C ALA A 30 -4.75 6.03 -12.25
N GLU A 31 -4.17 5.18 -11.42
CA GLU A 31 -2.78 4.80 -11.60
C GLU A 31 -2.67 4.12 -12.95
N GLU A 32 -1.72 4.58 -13.80
CA GLU A 32 -1.49 3.95 -15.10
C GLU A 32 -1.15 2.48 -14.88
N PRO A 33 -1.73 1.57 -15.69
CA PRO A 33 -1.39 0.16 -15.62
C PRO A 33 0.11 -0.01 -15.86
N PHE A 34 0.77 -0.72 -14.96
CA PHE A 34 2.19 -1.02 -15.09
C PHE A 34 2.45 -2.49 -14.86
N THR A 35 3.56 -2.96 -15.42
CA THR A 35 3.99 -4.35 -15.29
C THR A 35 5.32 -4.39 -14.55
N GLY A 36 5.44 -5.27 -13.57
CA GLY A 36 6.69 -5.56 -12.85
C GLY A 36 7.29 -6.88 -13.31
N LYS A 37 8.58 -6.89 -13.66
CA LYS A 37 9.36 -8.11 -13.88
C LYS A 37 10.14 -8.44 -12.62
N VAL A 38 9.86 -9.59 -12.03
CA VAL A 38 10.41 -10.04 -10.74
C VAL A 38 11.52 -11.02 -10.99
N TYR A 39 12.76 -10.62 -10.71
CA TYR A 39 13.95 -11.44 -10.91
C TYR A 39 14.52 -11.95 -9.59
N LEU A 40 15.16 -13.10 -9.60
CA LEU A 40 15.95 -13.56 -8.47
C LEU A 40 17.15 -12.62 -8.26
N GLN A 41 17.29 -12.06 -7.08
CA GLN A 41 18.38 -11.14 -6.76
C GLN A 41 19.75 -11.83 -6.89
N GLY A 42 20.77 -11.08 -7.32
CA GLY A 42 22.12 -11.58 -7.53
C GLY A 42 22.32 -12.31 -8.87
N THR A 43 21.29 -12.44 -9.70
CA THR A 43 21.39 -13.11 -11.02
C THR A 43 21.54 -12.14 -12.19
N ASN A 44 21.69 -10.85 -11.93
CA ASN A 44 21.77 -9.81 -12.96
C ASN A 44 20.68 -9.91 -14.03
N LYS A 45 19.41 -10.06 -13.60
CA LYS A 45 18.22 -10.31 -14.45
C LYS A 45 18.26 -11.64 -15.24
N GLY A 46 19.16 -12.56 -14.88
CA GLY A 46 19.27 -13.86 -15.55
C GLY A 46 18.14 -14.82 -15.23
N VAL A 47 17.46 -14.68 -14.07
CA VAL A 47 16.40 -15.59 -13.63
C VAL A 47 15.12 -14.80 -13.35
N LEU A 48 14.21 -14.76 -14.34
CA LEU A 48 12.86 -14.20 -14.18
C LEU A 48 11.99 -15.21 -13.43
N LEU A 49 11.45 -14.77 -12.28
CA LEU A 49 10.60 -15.61 -11.43
C LEU A 49 9.11 -15.39 -11.70
N PHE A 50 8.70 -14.11 -11.77
CA PHE A 50 7.29 -13.74 -11.92
C PHE A 50 7.14 -12.48 -12.77
N ILE A 51 5.93 -12.34 -13.33
CA ILE A 51 5.45 -11.12 -13.97
C ILE A 51 4.30 -10.59 -13.12
N GLN A 52 4.41 -9.37 -12.61
CA GLN A 52 3.37 -8.67 -11.86
C GLN A 52 2.56 -7.79 -12.81
N LYS A 53 1.25 -7.84 -12.70
CA LYS A 53 0.33 -6.89 -13.34
C LYS A 53 -0.52 -6.21 -12.29
N ASN A 54 -0.71 -4.91 -12.43
CA ASN A 54 -1.54 -4.11 -11.53
C ASN A 54 -2.85 -3.79 -12.19
N TYR A 55 -3.91 -3.83 -11.40
CA TYR A 55 -5.25 -3.46 -11.83
C TYR A 55 -5.87 -2.52 -10.79
N ARG A 56 -6.53 -1.48 -11.27
CA ARG A 56 -7.36 -0.60 -10.45
C ARG A 56 -8.71 -0.44 -11.13
N THR A 57 -9.77 -0.71 -10.41
CA THR A 57 -11.14 -0.53 -10.87
C THR A 57 -11.88 0.31 -9.85
N GLN A 58 -12.56 1.34 -10.33
CA GLN A 58 -13.45 2.16 -9.50
C GLN A 58 -14.82 2.15 -10.11
N LYS A 59 -15.82 1.76 -9.31
CA LYS A 59 -17.22 1.76 -9.70
C LYS A 59 -18.06 2.19 -8.50
N ASP A 60 -18.86 3.22 -8.69
CA ASP A 60 -19.68 3.83 -7.63
C ASP A 60 -18.79 4.24 -6.43
N ASN A 61 -19.12 3.74 -5.26
CA ASN A 61 -18.38 3.97 -4.01
C ASN A 61 -17.31 2.91 -3.72
N LYS A 62 -17.01 2.02 -4.69
CA LYS A 62 -16.09 0.89 -4.49
C LYS A 62 -14.84 1.03 -5.34
N THR A 63 -13.68 0.95 -4.69
CA THR A 63 -12.37 0.88 -5.34
C THR A 63 -11.75 -0.49 -5.08
N ILE A 64 -11.32 -1.16 -6.14
CA ILE A 64 -10.62 -2.45 -6.07
C ILE A 64 -9.23 -2.26 -6.67
N MET A 65 -8.22 -2.65 -5.94
CA MET A 65 -6.82 -2.68 -6.40
C MET A 65 -6.30 -4.10 -6.30
N LYS A 66 -5.58 -4.54 -7.34
CA LYS A 66 -5.03 -5.89 -7.41
C LYS A 66 -3.59 -5.89 -7.91
N HIS A 67 -2.79 -6.78 -7.34
CA HIS A 67 -1.56 -7.27 -7.93
C HIS A 67 -1.76 -8.74 -8.32
N VAL A 68 -1.55 -9.04 -9.57
CA VAL A 68 -1.61 -10.42 -10.09
C VAL A 68 -0.22 -10.83 -10.53
N TYR A 69 0.26 -11.93 -9.98
CA TYR A 69 1.58 -12.47 -10.27
C TYR A 69 1.43 -13.78 -11.05
N THR A 70 2.12 -13.87 -12.18
CA THR A 70 2.19 -15.10 -12.99
C THR A 70 3.63 -15.55 -13.12
N THR A 71 3.85 -16.86 -13.32
CA THR A 71 5.15 -17.36 -13.77
C THR A 71 5.45 -16.88 -15.19
N PRO A 72 6.70 -16.99 -15.69
CA PRO A 72 7.02 -16.67 -17.09
C PRO A 72 6.16 -17.44 -18.11
N GLU A 73 5.70 -18.65 -17.75
CA GLU A 73 4.83 -19.49 -18.57
C GLU A 73 3.35 -19.10 -18.48
N GLY A 74 3.02 -18.04 -17.75
CA GLY A 74 1.66 -17.51 -17.61
C GLY A 74 0.79 -18.20 -16.55
N LYS A 75 1.34 -19.12 -15.74
CA LYS A 75 0.58 -19.75 -14.64
C LYS A 75 0.42 -18.78 -13.48
N MET A 76 -0.76 -18.74 -12.86
CA MET A 76 -1.03 -17.95 -11.67
C MET A 76 -0.09 -18.38 -10.52
N ALA A 77 0.62 -17.43 -9.94
CA ALA A 77 1.50 -17.64 -8.78
C ALA A 77 0.92 -17.03 -7.50
N ALA A 78 0.35 -15.82 -7.59
CA ALA A 78 -0.33 -15.17 -6.48
C ALA A 78 -1.29 -14.07 -6.98
N GLU A 79 -2.30 -13.76 -6.18
CA GLU A 79 -3.13 -12.56 -6.30
C GLU A 79 -3.20 -11.84 -4.95
N GLU A 80 -2.98 -10.54 -4.95
CA GLU A 80 -3.31 -9.65 -3.84
C GLU A 80 -4.46 -8.74 -4.27
N LYS A 81 -5.49 -8.60 -3.44
CA LYS A 81 -6.63 -7.74 -3.73
C LYS A 81 -7.04 -6.94 -2.49
N VAL A 82 -7.15 -5.63 -2.67
CA VAL A 82 -7.65 -4.69 -1.67
C VAL A 82 -8.98 -4.10 -2.15
N VAL A 83 -9.94 -4.01 -1.27
CA VAL A 83 -11.24 -3.41 -1.51
C VAL A 83 -11.45 -2.26 -0.55
N TYR A 84 -11.82 -1.10 -1.08
CA TYR A 84 -12.30 0.05 -0.33
C TYR A 84 -13.76 0.31 -0.68
N VAL A 85 -14.54 0.68 0.32
CA VAL A 85 -15.93 1.14 0.18
C VAL A 85 -16.03 2.51 0.85
N ASN A 86 -16.49 3.53 0.12
CA ASN A 86 -16.49 4.93 0.59
C ASN A 86 -15.09 5.36 1.12
N ASP A 87 -14.04 5.08 0.35
CA ASP A 87 -12.63 5.36 0.67
C ASP A 87 -12.14 4.74 1.99
N THR A 88 -12.90 3.79 2.53
CA THR A 88 -12.56 3.07 3.75
C THR A 88 -12.22 1.62 3.42
N LEU A 89 -11.15 1.10 4.02
CA LEU A 89 -10.77 -0.31 3.87
C LEU A 89 -11.95 -1.22 4.26
N ASP A 90 -12.36 -2.07 3.34
CA ASP A 90 -13.34 -3.14 3.54
C ASP A 90 -12.64 -4.47 3.74
N SER A 91 -11.80 -4.86 2.78
CA SER A 91 -11.12 -6.16 2.84
C SER A 91 -9.78 -6.16 2.11
N TYR A 92 -8.93 -7.12 2.50
CA TYR A 92 -7.68 -7.46 1.82
C TYR A 92 -7.55 -8.97 1.76
N THR A 93 -7.25 -9.50 0.58
CA THR A 93 -7.02 -10.93 0.35
C THR A 93 -5.68 -11.16 -0.33
N VAL A 94 -5.03 -12.26 0.03
CA VAL A 94 -3.83 -12.77 -0.63
C VAL A 94 -4.02 -14.26 -0.87
N ASP A 95 -3.92 -14.67 -2.12
CA ASP A 95 -3.96 -16.08 -2.52
C ASP A 95 -2.62 -16.44 -3.17
N MET A 96 -1.99 -17.53 -2.70
CA MET A 96 -0.72 -18.02 -3.20
C MET A 96 -0.88 -19.45 -3.70
N ALA A 97 -0.57 -19.68 -4.98
CA ALA A 97 -0.66 -20.99 -5.60
C ALA A 97 0.31 -22.01 -4.98
N TYR A 98 1.51 -21.53 -4.58
CA TYR A 98 2.48 -22.39 -3.90
C TYR A 98 2.19 -22.42 -2.40
N GLY A 99 2.19 -23.63 -1.84
CA GLY A 99 1.96 -23.83 -0.41
C GLY A 99 0.50 -23.81 0.04
N ASN A 100 -0.45 -23.71 -0.91
CA ASN A 100 -1.89 -23.63 -0.62
C ASN A 100 -2.15 -22.67 0.54
N CYS A 101 -1.71 -21.40 0.35
CA CYS A 101 -1.72 -20.38 1.37
C CYS A 101 -2.68 -19.25 1.00
N GLY A 102 -3.68 -19.05 1.81
CA GLY A 102 -4.65 -17.97 1.68
C GLY A 102 -4.65 -17.06 2.91
N CYS A 103 -4.86 -15.77 2.67
CA CYS A 103 -4.98 -14.78 3.74
C CYS A 103 -6.16 -13.88 3.47
N VAL A 104 -6.93 -13.58 4.51
CA VAL A 104 -8.04 -12.65 4.44
C VAL A 104 -7.95 -11.68 5.62
N LEU A 105 -8.17 -10.40 5.35
CA LEU A 105 -8.40 -9.39 6.36
C LEU A 105 -9.72 -8.71 6.03
N HIS A 106 -10.61 -8.63 7.00
CA HIS A 106 -11.86 -7.87 6.94
C HIS A 106 -11.90 -6.80 8.01
N ARG A 107 -12.47 -5.66 7.68
CA ARG A 107 -12.78 -4.63 8.64
C ARG A 107 -14.18 -4.79 9.17
N GLU A 108 -14.33 -4.78 10.50
CA GLU A 108 -15.59 -4.85 11.23
C GLU A 108 -15.65 -3.69 12.24
N GLY A 109 -16.19 -2.56 11.80
CA GLY A 109 -16.24 -1.35 12.60
C GLY A 109 -14.86 -0.80 12.94
N GLN A 110 -14.48 -0.84 14.21
CA GLN A 110 -13.18 -0.37 14.72
C GLN A 110 -12.15 -1.50 14.87
N LYS A 111 -12.43 -2.66 14.30
CA LYS A 111 -11.51 -3.80 14.31
C LYS A 111 -11.24 -4.31 12.91
N VAL A 112 -10.13 -5.04 12.77
CA VAL A 112 -9.84 -5.89 11.62
C VAL A 112 -9.71 -7.32 12.10
N THR A 113 -10.31 -8.25 11.35
CA THR A 113 -10.23 -9.68 11.56
C THR A 113 -9.29 -10.29 10.54
N PHE A 114 -8.47 -11.25 10.96
CA PHE A 114 -7.53 -11.96 10.11
C PHE A 114 -7.93 -13.42 10.00
N GLY A 115 -7.92 -13.96 8.79
CA GLY A 115 -7.91 -15.38 8.50
C GLY A 115 -6.62 -15.74 7.76
N PHE A 116 -5.95 -16.79 8.17
CA PHE A 116 -4.77 -17.33 7.51
C PHE A 116 -4.90 -18.83 7.37
N THR A 117 -4.73 -19.35 6.16
CA THR A 117 -4.74 -20.79 5.86
C THR A 117 -3.42 -21.20 5.22
N ARG A 118 -2.93 -22.38 5.54
CA ARG A 118 -1.80 -23.03 4.88
C ARG A 118 -1.98 -24.54 4.91
N GLY A 119 -2.23 -25.15 3.74
CA GLY A 119 -2.68 -26.55 3.70
C GLY A 119 -3.95 -26.72 4.53
N ASP A 120 -3.94 -27.68 5.45
CA ASP A 120 -5.08 -27.98 6.35
C ASP A 120 -5.07 -27.12 7.65
N SER A 121 -4.06 -26.26 7.82
CA SER A 121 -3.93 -25.41 9.00
C SER A 121 -4.63 -24.08 8.79
N SER A 122 -5.44 -23.67 9.77
CA SER A 122 -6.13 -22.36 9.79
C SER A 122 -5.84 -21.63 11.11
N LYS A 123 -5.68 -20.31 11.02
CA LYS A 123 -5.48 -19.42 12.17
C LYS A 123 -6.29 -18.16 11.97
N ASN A 124 -6.84 -17.63 13.04
CA ASN A 124 -7.59 -16.38 13.06
C ASN A 124 -7.03 -15.43 14.12
N GLY A 125 -7.28 -14.14 13.96
CA GLY A 125 -6.87 -13.12 14.91
C GLY A 125 -7.64 -11.82 14.70
N THR A 126 -7.48 -10.89 15.61
CA THR A 126 -8.10 -9.56 15.54
C THR A 126 -7.09 -8.49 15.96
N ALA A 127 -7.26 -7.27 15.44
CA ALA A 127 -6.53 -6.09 15.88
C ALA A 127 -7.44 -4.85 15.78
N ASP A 128 -7.06 -3.77 16.44
CA ASP A 128 -7.75 -2.50 16.28
C ASP A 128 -7.49 -1.92 14.88
N TYR A 129 -8.54 -1.39 14.26
CA TYR A 129 -8.43 -0.70 12.99
C TYR A 129 -7.73 0.63 13.16
N THR A 130 -6.83 0.96 12.24
CA THR A 130 -6.19 2.27 12.11
C THR A 130 -6.23 2.72 10.65
N ASN A 131 -6.26 4.04 10.42
CA ASN A 131 -6.32 4.60 9.06
C ASN A 131 -4.99 4.52 8.29
N ASP A 132 -3.92 4.07 8.93
CA ASP A 132 -2.58 3.94 8.36
C ASP A 132 -2.22 2.48 8.02
N ILE A 133 -3.23 1.61 7.86
CA ILE A 133 -3.01 0.26 7.34
C ILE A 133 -2.71 0.35 5.84
N VAL A 134 -1.53 -0.17 5.47
CA VAL A 134 -1.04 -0.19 4.08
C VAL A 134 -0.82 -1.64 3.66
N MET A 135 -1.26 -1.99 2.46
CA MET A 135 -1.09 -3.29 1.82
C MET A 135 -0.23 -3.16 0.56
N GLY A 136 0.26 -4.28 0.00
CA GLY A 136 1.06 -4.27 -1.22
C GLY A 136 0.47 -3.38 -2.33
N PRO A 137 -0.78 -3.58 -2.77
CA PRO A 137 -1.41 -2.77 -3.81
C PRO A 137 -1.56 -1.28 -3.50
N THR A 138 -1.50 -0.87 -2.23
CA THR A 138 -1.70 0.53 -1.81
C THR A 138 -0.41 1.24 -1.38
N LEU A 139 0.70 0.52 -1.32
CA LEU A 139 1.97 1.05 -0.82
C LEU A 139 2.47 2.24 -1.67
N ASN A 140 2.35 2.15 -2.98
CA ASN A 140 2.78 3.20 -3.90
C ASN A 140 1.96 4.49 -3.70
N ASP A 141 0.64 4.40 -3.57
CA ASP A 141 -0.24 5.52 -3.27
C ASP A 141 0.12 6.15 -1.91
N TYR A 142 0.42 5.32 -0.92
CA TYR A 142 0.82 5.80 0.40
C TYR A 142 2.15 6.57 0.35
N VAL A 143 3.16 6.09 -0.38
CA VAL A 143 4.43 6.80 -0.57
C VAL A 143 4.19 8.13 -1.27
N LYS A 144 3.38 8.18 -2.34
CA LYS A 144 3.02 9.42 -3.05
C LYS A 144 2.32 10.42 -2.12
N LEU A 145 1.38 9.96 -1.28
CA LEU A 145 0.69 10.78 -0.28
C LEU A 145 1.68 11.38 0.74
N LYS A 146 2.69 10.63 1.13
CA LYS A 146 3.69 11.05 2.13
C LYS A 146 4.98 11.61 1.50
N TRP A 147 5.02 11.82 0.19
CA TRP A 147 6.19 12.20 -0.59
C TRP A 147 7.01 13.33 0.03
N LYS A 148 6.36 14.47 0.32
CA LYS A 148 7.03 15.66 0.87
C LYS A 148 7.73 15.35 2.21
N ARG A 149 7.10 14.58 3.08
CA ARG A 149 7.68 14.20 4.38
C ARG A 149 8.91 13.31 4.19
N ILE A 150 8.80 12.29 3.30
CA ILE A 150 9.89 11.35 3.01
C ILE A 150 11.07 12.09 2.36
N THR A 151 10.82 12.96 1.38
CA THR A 151 11.88 13.74 0.72
C THR A 151 12.62 14.68 1.68
N ASN A 152 11.92 15.20 2.70
CA ASN A 152 12.52 16.02 3.78
C ASN A 152 13.30 15.20 4.81
N GLY A 153 13.40 13.87 4.66
CA GLY A 153 14.13 12.99 5.58
C GLY A 153 13.33 12.54 6.81
N GLU A 154 12.00 12.80 6.84
CA GLU A 154 11.17 12.32 7.94
C GLU A 154 10.90 10.83 7.83
N LYS A 155 10.86 10.13 8.99
CA LYS A 155 10.33 8.78 9.07
C LYS A 155 8.80 8.82 9.08
N VAL A 156 8.20 8.05 8.16
CA VAL A 156 6.75 7.93 8.04
C VAL A 156 6.34 6.53 8.45
N TYR A 157 5.54 6.44 9.52
CA TYR A 157 5.10 5.17 10.08
C TYR A 157 3.76 4.73 9.51
N PHE A 158 3.58 3.42 9.41
CA PHE A 158 2.33 2.78 8.96
C PHE A 158 2.20 1.37 9.53
N MET A 159 1.03 0.77 9.39
CA MET A 159 0.74 -0.59 9.83
C MET A 159 0.63 -1.50 8.60
N LEU A 160 1.37 -2.61 8.61
CA LEU A 160 1.33 -3.63 7.57
C LEU A 160 0.74 -4.91 8.14
N PRO A 161 -0.25 -5.54 7.48
CA PRO A 161 -0.80 -6.81 7.93
C PRO A 161 0.24 -7.93 7.88
N ALA A 162 0.66 -8.41 9.05
CA ALA A 162 1.49 -9.60 9.17
C ALA A 162 0.58 -10.85 9.23
N MET A 163 0.08 -11.25 8.05
CA MET A 163 -1.00 -12.22 7.91
C MET A 163 -0.73 -13.56 8.60
N SER A 164 0.48 -14.11 8.46
CA SER A 164 0.87 -15.37 9.12
C SER A 164 0.93 -15.26 10.65
N LEU A 165 1.00 -14.05 11.20
CA LEU A 165 1.02 -13.76 12.64
C LEU A 165 -0.32 -13.22 13.13
N GLN A 166 -1.33 -13.06 12.26
CA GLN A 166 -2.66 -12.53 12.51
C GLN A 166 -2.65 -11.22 13.32
N ARG A 167 -1.78 -10.27 12.94
CA ARG A 167 -1.65 -8.96 13.60
C ARG A 167 -1.15 -7.89 12.65
N LEU A 168 -1.30 -6.65 13.07
CA LEU A 168 -0.67 -5.51 12.42
C LEU A 168 0.76 -5.34 12.95
N ALA A 169 1.70 -5.13 12.03
CA ALA A 169 3.09 -4.84 12.35
C ALA A 169 3.42 -3.40 11.95
N LYS A 170 4.08 -2.66 12.85
CA LYS A 170 4.46 -1.27 12.60
C LYS A 170 5.73 -1.22 11.77
N PHE A 171 5.63 -0.59 10.61
CA PHE A 171 6.73 -0.31 9.70
C PHE A 171 6.98 1.20 9.60
N TYR A 172 8.09 1.56 8.96
CA TYR A 172 8.36 2.94 8.58
C TYR A 172 9.01 3.00 7.20
N LEU A 173 8.83 4.15 6.56
CA LEU A 173 9.50 4.58 5.35
C LEU A 173 10.45 5.71 5.69
N GLU A 174 11.67 5.68 5.16
CA GLU A 174 12.64 6.77 5.25
C GLU A 174 13.44 6.88 3.95
N LYS A 175 13.88 8.09 3.61
CA LYS A 175 14.80 8.31 2.50
C LYS A 175 16.12 7.61 2.78
N ASN A 176 16.65 6.84 1.82
CA ASN A 176 17.90 6.10 1.94
C ASN A 176 18.92 6.52 0.87
N PRO A 177 19.64 7.64 1.07
CA PRO A 177 20.64 8.10 0.10
C PRO A 177 21.90 7.22 0.05
N GLN A 178 22.08 6.32 1.02
CA GLN A 178 23.21 5.38 1.10
C GLN A 178 22.88 4.01 0.49
N SER A 179 21.70 3.84 -0.09
CA SER A 179 21.34 2.60 -0.77
C SER A 179 22.27 2.34 -1.96
N PRO A 180 22.67 1.08 -2.23
CA PRO A 180 23.41 0.74 -3.44
C PRO A 180 22.64 1.04 -4.74
N TYR A 181 21.35 1.29 -4.65
CA TYR A 181 20.46 1.64 -5.78
C TYR A 181 20.31 3.16 -5.96
N ALA A 182 20.94 3.98 -5.09
CA ALA A 182 20.90 5.43 -5.21
C ALA A 182 21.68 5.88 -6.45
N ARG A 183 21.05 6.75 -7.27
CA ARG A 183 21.62 7.35 -8.47
C ARG A 183 20.92 8.65 -8.82
N PRO A 184 21.49 9.51 -9.70
CA PRO A 184 20.80 10.71 -10.17
C PRO A 184 19.40 10.40 -10.75
N GLY A 185 18.43 11.28 -10.52
CA GLY A 185 17.06 11.16 -11.02
C GLY A 185 16.15 10.23 -10.22
N VAL A 186 16.64 9.54 -9.20
CA VAL A 186 15.81 8.66 -8.36
C VAL A 186 15.90 9.00 -6.87
N MET A 187 14.86 8.64 -6.15
CA MET A 187 14.81 8.61 -4.69
C MET A 187 14.66 7.16 -4.23
N VAL A 188 15.57 6.71 -3.38
CA VAL A 188 15.42 5.42 -2.69
C VAL A 188 14.73 5.63 -1.36
N VAL A 189 13.68 4.87 -1.12
CA VAL A 189 12.91 4.84 0.13
C VAL A 189 13.09 3.48 0.77
N LYS A 190 13.71 3.44 1.94
CA LYS A 190 13.84 2.22 2.73
C LYS A 190 12.57 1.96 3.51
N MET A 191 11.99 0.79 3.34
CA MET A 191 10.92 0.26 4.16
C MET A 191 11.51 -0.73 5.17
N ASN A 192 11.24 -0.52 6.45
CA ASN A 192 11.75 -1.41 7.51
C ASN A 192 10.74 -1.53 8.66
N ILE A 193 10.84 -2.63 9.41
CA ILE A 193 10.04 -2.83 10.62
C ILE A 193 10.48 -1.88 11.74
N SER A 194 9.52 -1.34 12.47
CA SER A 194 9.81 -0.36 13.52
C SER A 194 10.41 -1.00 14.78
N ASN A 195 10.05 -2.24 15.08
CA ASN A 195 10.53 -2.95 16.26
C ASN A 195 11.98 -3.41 16.10
N LEU A 196 12.86 -2.98 17.02
CA LEU A 196 14.30 -3.26 16.98
C LEU A 196 14.63 -4.76 17.05
N ILE A 197 13.87 -5.53 17.84
CA ILE A 197 14.11 -6.97 17.98
C ILE A 197 13.83 -7.68 16.65
N PHE A 198 12.74 -7.33 15.99
CA PHE A 198 12.38 -7.94 14.70
C PHE A 198 13.26 -7.49 13.55
N ARG A 199 13.97 -6.34 13.64
CA ARG A 199 14.92 -5.91 12.62
C ARG A 199 16.07 -6.88 12.40
N ALA A 200 16.43 -7.66 13.41
CA ALA A 200 17.46 -8.68 13.26
C ALA A 200 17.03 -9.85 12.33
N PHE A 201 15.72 -9.98 12.08
CA PHE A 201 15.13 -11.10 11.33
C PHE A 201 14.38 -10.65 10.06
N VAL A 202 14.06 -9.37 9.95
CA VAL A 202 13.34 -8.78 8.81
C VAL A 202 14.27 -7.85 8.07
N GLU A 203 14.73 -8.30 6.91
CA GLU A 203 15.56 -7.48 6.03
C GLU A 203 14.77 -6.28 5.50
N PRO A 204 15.38 -5.08 5.40
CA PRO A 204 14.74 -3.93 4.80
C PRO A 204 14.50 -4.15 3.31
N VAL A 205 13.50 -3.44 2.78
CA VAL A 205 13.19 -3.39 1.36
C VAL A 205 13.47 -1.99 0.85
N ASP A 206 14.23 -1.87 -0.23
CA ASP A 206 14.47 -0.60 -0.91
C ASP A 206 13.46 -0.43 -2.06
N LEU A 207 12.75 0.68 -2.04
CA LEU A 207 11.78 1.11 -3.03
C LEU A 207 12.39 2.28 -3.81
N VAL A 208 12.61 2.13 -5.10
CA VAL A 208 13.24 3.15 -5.95
C VAL A 208 12.16 3.89 -6.74
N TYR A 209 12.14 5.20 -6.60
CA TYR A 209 11.17 6.07 -7.25
C TYR A 209 11.89 7.03 -8.21
N ASP A 210 11.34 7.24 -9.37
CA ASP A 210 11.69 8.34 -10.26
C ASP A 210 11.28 9.68 -9.63
N LEU A 211 12.19 10.65 -9.56
CA LEU A 211 11.96 11.92 -8.86
C LEU A 211 10.99 12.85 -9.61
N GLU A 212 10.96 12.79 -10.92
CA GLU A 212 10.12 13.66 -11.76
C GLU A 212 8.67 13.16 -11.75
N THR A 213 8.48 11.89 -12.06
CA THR A 213 7.15 11.28 -12.20
C THR A 213 6.58 10.76 -10.89
N LYS A 214 7.41 10.58 -9.86
CA LYS A 214 7.09 9.91 -8.58
C LYS A 214 6.55 8.49 -8.77
N ARG A 215 6.91 7.84 -9.89
CA ARG A 215 6.57 6.45 -10.17
C ARG A 215 7.61 5.54 -9.54
N ILE A 216 7.15 4.42 -9.00
CA ILE A 216 8.06 3.37 -8.55
C ILE A 216 8.70 2.72 -9.78
N VAL A 217 10.02 2.61 -9.79
CA VAL A 217 10.76 2.02 -10.91
C VAL A 217 11.42 0.69 -10.55
N GLU A 218 11.77 0.51 -9.27
CA GLU A 218 12.38 -0.75 -8.80
C GLU A 218 11.98 -1.04 -7.35
N ILE A 219 11.98 -2.33 -6.99
CA ILE A 219 11.92 -2.82 -5.60
C ILE A 219 13.02 -3.86 -5.42
N HIS A 220 13.76 -3.77 -4.30
CA HIS A 220 14.84 -4.69 -3.95
C HIS A 220 14.67 -5.20 -2.53
N GLY A 221 14.62 -6.52 -2.37
CA GLY A 221 14.49 -7.13 -1.04
C GLY A 221 13.71 -8.44 -1.03
N LYS A 222 13.39 -8.90 0.18
CA LYS A 222 12.68 -10.16 0.37
C LYS A 222 11.23 -10.04 -0.05
N SER A 223 10.81 -10.96 -0.92
CA SER A 223 9.43 -11.03 -1.44
C SER A 223 8.52 -11.78 -0.47
N LEU A 224 7.22 -11.40 -0.48
CA LEU A 224 6.15 -12.21 0.09
C LEU A 224 5.74 -13.36 -0.82
N LEU A 225 6.08 -13.28 -2.12
CA LEU A 225 5.83 -14.35 -3.07
C LEU A 225 6.60 -15.61 -2.71
N GLN A 226 6.00 -16.75 -3.01
CA GLN A 226 6.60 -18.05 -2.78
C GLN A 226 7.03 -18.69 -4.09
N ARG A 227 8.14 -19.42 -4.07
CA ARG A 227 8.56 -20.29 -5.16
C ARG A 227 8.89 -21.69 -4.64
N LYS A 228 8.76 -22.65 -5.51
CA LYS A 228 9.18 -24.04 -5.24
C LYS A 228 10.60 -24.26 -5.75
N VAL A 229 11.49 -24.71 -4.87
CA VAL A 229 12.87 -25.10 -5.22
C VAL A 229 13.07 -26.54 -4.76
N GLY A 230 13.06 -27.48 -5.69
CA GLY A 230 12.96 -28.91 -5.39
C GLY A 230 11.68 -29.21 -4.63
N ASN A 231 11.79 -29.75 -3.43
CA ASN A 231 10.66 -30.04 -2.52
C ASN A 231 10.39 -28.94 -1.48
N LYS A 232 11.14 -27.81 -1.51
CA LYS A 232 11.00 -26.73 -0.56
C LYS A 232 10.22 -25.56 -1.16
N ILE A 233 9.45 -24.88 -0.29
CA ILE A 233 8.80 -23.61 -0.61
C ILE A 233 9.57 -22.52 0.13
N GLU A 234 10.00 -21.49 -0.59
CA GLU A 234 10.75 -20.37 -0.03
C GLU A 234 10.25 -19.04 -0.52
N ASN A 235 10.53 -17.97 0.25
CA ASN A 235 10.32 -16.60 -0.14
C ASN A 235 11.66 -16.04 -0.66
N PRO A 236 11.82 -15.82 -1.98
CA PRO A 236 13.07 -15.37 -2.56
C PRO A 236 13.36 -13.90 -2.20
N VAL A 237 14.64 -13.55 -2.21
CA VAL A 237 15.07 -12.15 -2.32
C VAL A 237 15.05 -11.79 -3.80
N VAL A 238 14.43 -10.66 -4.15
CA VAL A 238 14.12 -10.31 -5.53
C VAL A 238 14.52 -8.88 -5.89
N ASP A 239 14.72 -8.67 -7.18
CA ASP A 239 14.79 -7.37 -7.83
C ASP A 239 13.56 -7.25 -8.75
N ILE A 240 12.72 -6.27 -8.52
CA ILE A 240 11.54 -5.99 -9.36
C ILE A 240 11.82 -4.74 -10.17
N TYR A 241 11.58 -4.78 -11.47
CA TYR A 241 11.69 -3.62 -12.36
C TYR A 241 10.34 -3.36 -13.00
N TYR A 242 9.89 -2.10 -12.91
CA TYR A 242 8.58 -1.69 -13.39
C TYR A 242 8.65 -1.01 -14.75
N GLU A 243 7.74 -1.40 -15.64
CA GLU A 243 7.53 -0.85 -16.96
C GLU A 243 6.12 -0.23 -17.03
N TYR A 244 6.05 1.03 -17.38
CA TYR A 244 4.80 1.76 -17.56
C TYR A 244 4.42 1.78 -19.04
N GLY A 245 3.13 1.67 -19.33
CA GLY A 245 2.63 1.83 -20.71
C GLY A 245 2.99 3.22 -21.27
N ARG A 246 3.25 3.28 -22.55
CA ARG A 246 3.44 4.54 -23.28
C ARG A 246 2.10 5.12 -23.67
#